data_ea03f050f7ba75bb8792d60d16e6abe1
#
_entry.id   ea03f050f7ba75bb8792d60d16e6abe1
#
_cell.length_a   1.000
_cell.length_b   1.000
_cell.length_c   1.000
_cell.angle_alpha   90.00
_cell.angle_beta   90.00
_cell.angle_gamma   90.00
#
_symmetry.space_group_name_H-M   'P 1'
#
loop_
_entity.id
_entity.type
_entity.pdbx_description
1 polymer ?
#
loop_
_entity_poly.entity_id
_entity_poly.type
_entity_poly.pdbx_seq_one_letter_code
_entity_poly.pdbx_strand_id
1 'polypeptide(L)'
;TDVLYTLLNRTLCTEVPLSNRISTVLSAYTKENRMEELDHIRINEFLAPESVDFKHSHYVQINGLYHSYLLVPSDGYKNRVTPGWLSLLVNAGEGIDIDFFLQKQPKDKIQQRLGQQIRINRSKLKDASDTNTDYDDLDSAIRSGYFLKQGLANNEDFYYMNLLITITASTLEELQWRIQEMKKLLISQDMNLHSCYFLQEQGFLSSLPLANLDKKLFKLSKRNVLTSGAASCYPFVSYSICDDNGILFGVNKHNNSLVIADIFDSRQYKNSNICILGCSGAGKTFTMQTMALRMRRKGIQVFIIAPLKGHEFYRAARNVGG
;
A
#
# COMPACT_ATOMS: atom_id res chain seq x y z
N THR A 1 -15.37 9.02 10.19
CA THR A 1 -15.97 9.42 8.88
C THR A 1 -15.81 10.92 8.69
N ASP A 2 -16.19 11.75 9.68
CA ASP A 2 -16.21 13.22 9.54
C ASP A 2 -14.82 13.86 9.37
N VAL A 3 -13.78 13.29 10.00
CA VAL A 3 -12.40 13.82 9.86
C VAL A 3 -11.84 13.49 8.48
N LEU A 4 -12.07 12.26 8.00
CA LEU A 4 -11.63 11.86 6.66
C LEU A 4 -12.43 12.60 5.58
N TYR A 5 -13.73 12.75 5.77
CA TYR A 5 -14.61 13.53 4.89
C TYR A 5 -14.23 15.02 4.88
N THR A 6 -13.90 15.59 6.05
CA THR A 6 -13.45 16.99 6.17
C THR A 6 -12.05 17.18 5.57
N LEU A 7 -11.13 16.23 5.75
CA LEU A 7 -9.82 16.23 5.10
C LEU A 7 -9.95 16.09 3.58
N LEU A 8 -10.76 15.17 3.10
CA LEU A 8 -11.02 14.97 1.68
C LEU A 8 -11.69 16.19 1.04
N ASN A 9 -12.66 16.80 1.71
CA ASN A 9 -13.28 18.06 1.23
C ASN A 9 -12.33 19.26 1.24
N ARG A 10 -11.39 19.34 2.20
CA ARG A 10 -10.36 20.39 2.21
C ARG A 10 -9.27 20.19 1.16
N THR A 11 -9.08 18.98 0.65
CA THR A 11 -8.10 18.64 -0.38
C THR A 11 -8.63 18.70 -1.81
N LEU A 12 -9.66 19.50 -2.09
CA LEU A 12 -10.25 19.67 -3.42
C LEU A 12 -10.77 18.34 -4.04
N CYS A 13 -11.29 17.43 -3.24
CA CYS A 13 -11.96 16.25 -3.75
C CYS A 13 -13.26 16.68 -4.44
N THR A 14 -13.21 16.81 -5.73
CA THR A 14 -14.41 16.96 -6.58
C THR A 14 -15.15 15.63 -6.60
N GLU A 15 -16.47 15.69 -6.75
CA GLU A 15 -17.26 14.48 -6.96
C GLU A 15 -16.74 13.72 -8.20
N VAL A 16 -16.43 12.44 -8.02
CA VAL A 16 -15.93 11.62 -9.12
C VAL A 16 -17.04 11.46 -10.16
N PRO A 17 -16.84 11.83 -11.42
CA PRO A 17 -17.83 11.67 -12.48
C PRO A 17 -18.31 10.22 -12.58
N LEU A 18 -19.57 10.01 -13.01
CA LEU A 18 -20.15 8.67 -13.15
C LEU A 18 -19.29 7.78 -14.07
N SER A 19 -18.78 8.33 -15.15
CA SER A 19 -17.86 7.64 -16.06
C SER A 19 -16.63 7.06 -15.35
N ASN A 20 -16.01 7.83 -14.46
CA ASN A 20 -14.84 7.36 -13.71
C ASN A 20 -15.20 6.31 -12.66
N ARG A 21 -16.39 6.40 -12.05
CA ARG A 21 -16.90 5.37 -11.12
C ARG A 21 -17.14 4.05 -11.87
N ILE A 22 -17.74 4.11 -13.05
CA ILE A 22 -17.96 2.94 -13.91
C ILE A 22 -16.61 2.35 -14.35
N SER A 23 -15.66 3.17 -14.79
CA SER A 23 -14.31 2.74 -15.16
C SER A 23 -13.62 2.01 -14.00
N THR A 24 -13.76 2.51 -12.77
CA THR A 24 -13.20 1.86 -11.56
C THR A 24 -13.82 0.49 -11.31
N VAL A 25 -15.13 0.33 -11.50
CA VAL A 25 -15.79 -0.97 -11.37
C VAL A 25 -15.32 -1.93 -12.45
N LEU A 26 -15.23 -1.47 -13.70
CA LEU A 26 -14.74 -2.30 -14.81
C LEU A 26 -13.29 -2.74 -14.61
N SER A 27 -12.41 -1.85 -14.16
CA SER A 27 -11.00 -2.18 -13.94
C SER A 27 -10.80 -3.25 -12.85
N ALA A 28 -11.78 -3.46 -11.97
CA ALA A 28 -11.72 -4.51 -10.95
C ALA A 28 -11.75 -5.94 -11.54
N TYR A 29 -12.21 -6.13 -12.78
CA TYR A 29 -12.31 -7.45 -13.41
C TYR A 29 -12.08 -7.49 -14.93
N THR A 30 -11.73 -6.38 -15.56
CA THR A 30 -11.39 -6.33 -16.98
C THR A 30 -10.24 -5.37 -17.24
N LYS A 31 -9.42 -5.68 -18.26
CA LYS A 31 -8.36 -4.79 -18.74
C LYS A 31 -8.83 -3.83 -19.84
N GLU A 32 -10.03 -4.05 -20.39
CA GLU A 32 -10.55 -3.25 -21.50
C GLU A 32 -11.32 -2.04 -20.99
N ASN A 33 -11.05 -0.89 -21.59
CA ASN A 33 -11.80 0.34 -21.35
C ASN A 33 -12.92 0.47 -22.39
N ARG A 34 -14.13 0.02 -22.04
CA ARG A 34 -15.31 0.02 -22.92
C ARG A 34 -16.19 1.25 -22.75
N MET A 35 -15.62 2.36 -22.29
CA MET A 35 -16.37 3.59 -21.96
C MET A 35 -17.09 4.22 -23.18
N GLU A 36 -16.59 3.98 -24.40
CA GLU A 36 -17.20 4.53 -25.62
C GLU A 36 -18.55 3.88 -25.98
N GLU A 37 -18.86 2.72 -25.39
CA GLU A 37 -20.08 1.97 -25.64
C GLU A 37 -21.27 2.35 -24.73
N LEU A 38 -21.04 3.28 -23.77
CA LEU A 38 -22.00 3.60 -22.70
C LEU A 38 -23.32 4.25 -23.18
N ASP A 39 -23.32 4.89 -24.33
CA ASP A 39 -24.49 5.68 -24.78
C ASP A 39 -25.70 4.84 -25.22
N HIS A 40 -25.54 3.52 -25.40
CA HIS A 40 -26.58 2.63 -25.94
C HIS A 40 -26.89 1.39 -25.11
N ILE A 41 -26.17 1.14 -24.01
CA ILE A 41 -26.27 -0.09 -23.21
C ILE A 41 -26.81 0.22 -21.79
N ARG A 42 -27.64 -0.67 -21.25
CA ARG A 42 -28.03 -0.58 -19.84
C ARG A 42 -26.80 -0.74 -18.94
N ILE A 43 -26.63 0.15 -17.97
CA ILE A 43 -25.47 0.15 -17.07
C ILE A 43 -25.22 -1.22 -16.42
N ASN A 44 -26.30 -1.94 -16.07
CA ASN A 44 -26.18 -3.28 -15.46
C ASN A 44 -25.56 -4.32 -16.41
N GLU A 45 -25.91 -4.28 -17.69
CA GLU A 45 -25.37 -5.17 -18.72
C GLU A 45 -23.92 -4.82 -19.04
N PHE A 46 -23.59 -3.53 -18.98
CA PHE A 46 -22.25 -3.03 -19.19
C PHE A 46 -21.29 -3.37 -18.04
N LEU A 47 -21.78 -3.33 -16.79
CA LEU A 47 -20.96 -3.61 -15.61
C LEU A 47 -20.86 -5.10 -15.29
N ALA A 48 -21.74 -5.96 -15.84
CA ALA A 48 -21.68 -7.38 -15.57
C ALA A 48 -20.47 -8.02 -16.28
N PRO A 49 -19.70 -8.87 -15.61
CA PRO A 49 -18.69 -9.67 -16.28
C PRO A 49 -19.33 -10.68 -17.23
N GLU A 50 -18.71 -10.95 -18.38
CA GLU A 50 -19.18 -11.90 -19.38
C GLU A 50 -19.15 -13.34 -18.86
N SER A 51 -18.15 -13.66 -18.05
CA SER A 51 -17.98 -14.99 -17.46
C SER A 51 -17.35 -14.91 -16.09
N VAL A 52 -17.85 -15.71 -15.15
CA VAL A 52 -17.28 -15.87 -13.81
C VAL A 52 -17.25 -17.34 -13.43
N ASP A 53 -16.11 -17.86 -13.02
CA ASP A 53 -15.97 -19.22 -12.50
C ASP A 53 -15.43 -19.21 -11.08
N PHE A 54 -16.27 -19.60 -10.10
CA PHE A 54 -15.95 -19.73 -8.67
C PHE A 54 -15.65 -21.15 -8.21
N LYS A 55 -15.44 -22.11 -9.13
CA LYS A 55 -15.24 -23.53 -8.75
C LYS A 55 -13.96 -23.79 -7.99
N HIS A 56 -12.98 -22.89 -8.11
CA HIS A 56 -11.67 -23.08 -7.53
C HIS A 56 -11.58 -22.47 -6.12
N SER A 57 -10.89 -23.19 -5.22
CA SER A 57 -10.81 -22.78 -3.80
C SER A 57 -9.90 -21.58 -3.55
N HIS A 58 -8.97 -21.27 -4.44
CA HIS A 58 -7.87 -20.31 -4.22
C HIS A 58 -7.77 -19.22 -5.30
N TYR A 59 -8.60 -19.25 -6.33
CA TYR A 59 -8.73 -18.20 -7.33
C TYR A 59 -10.14 -18.19 -7.95
N VAL A 60 -10.46 -17.12 -8.63
CA VAL A 60 -11.66 -16.94 -9.47
C VAL A 60 -11.18 -16.62 -10.87
N GLN A 61 -11.85 -17.15 -11.86
CA GLN A 61 -11.63 -16.74 -13.24
C GLN A 61 -12.75 -15.82 -13.70
N ILE A 62 -12.41 -14.60 -14.13
CA ILE A 62 -13.37 -13.58 -14.56
C ILE A 62 -12.90 -13.06 -15.92
N ASN A 63 -13.74 -13.16 -16.95
CA ASN A 63 -13.42 -12.74 -18.32
C ASN A 63 -12.06 -13.28 -18.81
N GLY A 64 -11.73 -14.54 -18.46
CA GLY A 64 -10.45 -15.16 -18.83
C GLY A 64 -9.23 -14.76 -17.98
N LEU A 65 -9.36 -13.78 -17.08
CA LEU A 65 -8.31 -13.41 -16.14
C LEU A 65 -8.43 -14.20 -14.83
N TYR A 66 -7.30 -14.46 -14.21
CA TYR A 66 -7.21 -15.15 -12.92
C TYR A 66 -7.10 -14.13 -11.80
N HIS A 67 -7.99 -14.20 -10.81
CA HIS A 67 -8.02 -13.32 -9.65
C HIS A 67 -7.88 -14.15 -8.38
N SER A 68 -7.05 -13.70 -7.45
CA SER A 68 -6.95 -14.30 -6.12
C SER A 68 -7.09 -13.23 -5.05
N TYR A 69 -7.92 -13.52 -4.06
CA TYR A 69 -8.19 -12.62 -2.94
C TYR A 69 -7.44 -13.11 -1.71
N LEU A 70 -6.70 -12.21 -1.09
CA LEU A 70 -5.87 -12.47 0.08
C LEU A 70 -6.19 -11.45 1.17
N LEU A 71 -5.96 -11.85 2.42
CA LEU A 71 -6.17 -10.98 3.58
C LEU A 71 -4.99 -11.05 4.54
N VAL A 72 -4.80 -10.00 5.31
CA VAL A 72 -3.91 -10.03 6.47
C VAL A 72 -4.76 -10.49 7.66
N PRO A 73 -4.47 -11.65 8.29
CA PRO A 73 -5.25 -12.14 9.42
C PRO A 73 -5.10 -11.23 10.65
N SER A 74 -6.02 -11.35 11.60
CA SER A 74 -6.08 -10.48 12.79
C SER A 74 -4.78 -10.44 13.59
N ASP A 75 -4.05 -11.53 13.64
CA ASP A 75 -2.76 -11.72 14.31
C ASP A 75 -1.56 -11.47 13.38
N GLY A 76 -1.80 -11.38 12.07
CA GLY A 76 -0.76 -11.19 11.06
C GLY A 76 -0.30 -9.75 10.85
N TYR A 77 -0.86 -8.78 11.55
CA TYR A 77 -0.46 -7.39 11.43
C TYR A 77 0.74 -7.07 12.32
N LYS A 78 1.64 -6.24 11.84
CA LYS A 78 2.75 -5.68 12.61
C LYS A 78 2.23 -4.95 13.86
N ASN A 79 2.93 -5.13 14.99
CA ASN A 79 2.54 -4.50 16.26
C ASN A 79 2.74 -2.98 16.26
N ARG A 80 3.76 -2.49 15.56
CA ARG A 80 4.05 -1.07 15.41
C ARG A 80 4.24 -0.74 13.95
N VAL A 81 3.49 0.21 13.44
CA VAL A 81 3.59 0.68 12.06
C VAL A 81 4.17 2.08 12.02
N THR A 82 4.93 2.37 10.97
CA THR A 82 5.40 3.73 10.66
C THR A 82 4.38 4.44 9.78
N PRO A 83 4.28 5.78 9.84
CA PRO A 83 3.41 6.51 8.92
C PRO A 83 3.70 6.14 7.46
N GLY A 84 2.63 5.89 6.68
CA GLY A 84 2.73 5.54 5.28
C GLY A 84 3.17 4.11 4.97
N TRP A 85 3.12 3.18 5.92
CA TRP A 85 3.51 1.79 5.72
C TRP A 85 2.74 1.08 4.58
N LEU A 86 1.50 1.51 4.30
CA LEU A 86 0.69 0.99 3.18
C LEU A 86 1.21 1.43 1.81
N SER A 87 2.06 2.46 1.72
CA SER A 87 2.55 2.95 0.42
C SER A 87 3.32 1.88 -0.36
N LEU A 88 4.02 0.96 0.33
CA LEU A 88 4.70 -0.16 -0.31
C LEU A 88 3.72 -1.15 -0.95
N LEU A 89 2.57 -1.37 -0.33
CA LEU A 89 1.55 -2.29 -0.83
C LEU A 89 0.81 -1.67 -2.02
N VAL A 90 0.43 -0.41 -1.90
CA VAL A 90 -0.28 0.32 -2.97
C VAL A 90 0.58 0.47 -4.23
N ASN A 91 1.91 0.50 -4.08
CA ASN A 91 2.87 0.58 -5.18
C ASN A 91 3.52 -0.79 -5.51
N ALA A 92 2.90 -1.89 -5.14
CA ALA A 92 3.49 -3.23 -5.32
C ALA A 92 3.54 -3.71 -6.78
N GLY A 93 2.83 -3.04 -7.69
CA GLY A 93 2.90 -3.30 -9.13
C GLY A 93 1.54 -3.44 -9.81
N GLU A 94 1.58 -3.63 -11.12
CA GLU A 94 0.40 -3.82 -11.94
C GLU A 94 -0.33 -5.15 -11.61
N GLY A 95 -1.67 -5.11 -11.60
CA GLY A 95 -2.52 -6.26 -11.26
C GLY A 95 -2.58 -6.58 -9.77
N ILE A 96 -2.24 -5.60 -8.92
CA ILE A 96 -2.38 -5.69 -7.46
C ILE A 96 -3.25 -4.52 -7.01
N ASP A 97 -4.41 -4.84 -6.45
CA ASP A 97 -5.33 -3.87 -5.88
C ASP A 97 -5.42 -4.05 -4.37
N ILE A 98 -5.51 -2.94 -3.66
CA ILE A 98 -5.54 -2.93 -2.19
C ILE A 98 -6.82 -2.26 -1.72
N ASP A 99 -7.70 -3.03 -1.08
CA ASP A 99 -8.90 -2.53 -0.43
C ASP A 99 -8.65 -2.35 1.06
N PHE A 100 -8.77 -1.12 1.50
CA PHE A 100 -8.58 -0.75 2.89
C PHE A 100 -9.92 -0.36 3.52
N PHE A 101 -10.40 -1.19 4.44
CA PHE A 101 -11.66 -0.95 5.15
C PHE A 101 -11.37 -0.41 6.54
N LEU A 102 -11.95 0.76 6.84
CA LEU A 102 -11.83 1.41 8.14
C LEU A 102 -13.24 1.72 8.69
N GLN A 103 -13.59 1.07 9.80
CA GLN A 103 -14.91 1.22 10.40
C GLN A 103 -14.81 1.80 11.81
N LYS A 104 -15.27 3.06 11.99
CA LYS A 104 -15.35 3.71 13.30
C LYS A 104 -16.32 2.97 14.22
N GLN A 105 -15.95 2.81 15.48
CA GLN A 105 -16.74 2.12 16.48
C GLN A 105 -17.20 3.09 17.58
N PRO A 106 -18.39 2.87 18.17
CA PRO A 106 -18.90 3.67 19.30
C PRO A 106 -17.98 3.52 20.53
N LYS A 107 -17.44 4.63 21.01
CA LYS A 107 -16.43 4.71 22.06
C LYS A 107 -16.87 4.01 23.35
N ASP A 108 -18.10 4.29 23.81
CA ASP A 108 -18.63 3.76 25.07
C ASP A 108 -18.74 2.23 25.05
N LYS A 109 -19.25 1.66 23.95
CA LYS A 109 -19.37 0.20 23.80
C LYS A 109 -18.00 -0.48 23.79
N ILE A 110 -17.02 0.14 23.17
CA ILE A 110 -15.66 -0.38 23.10
C ILE A 110 -14.97 -0.32 24.46
N GLN A 111 -15.12 0.79 25.20
CA GLN A 111 -14.56 0.91 26.56
C GLN A 111 -15.09 -0.16 27.49
N GLN A 112 -16.39 -0.44 27.46
CA GLN A 112 -17.00 -1.51 28.24
C GLN A 112 -16.45 -2.89 27.87
N ARG A 113 -16.40 -3.21 26.57
CA ARG A 113 -15.87 -4.49 26.07
C ARG A 113 -14.40 -4.69 26.43
N LEU A 114 -13.56 -3.68 26.24
CA LEU A 114 -12.14 -3.73 26.64
C LEU A 114 -12.00 -3.93 28.16
N GLY A 115 -12.81 -3.24 28.96
CA GLY A 115 -12.79 -3.42 30.41
C GLY A 115 -13.20 -4.82 30.85
N GLN A 116 -14.17 -5.44 30.19
CA GLN A 116 -14.57 -6.83 30.42
C GLN A 116 -13.47 -7.81 30.00
N GLN A 117 -12.92 -7.64 28.78
CA GLN A 117 -11.88 -8.52 28.26
C GLN A 117 -10.61 -8.50 29.10
N ILE A 118 -10.17 -7.31 29.54
CA ILE A 118 -9.03 -7.17 30.45
C ILE A 118 -9.28 -7.91 31.77
N ARG A 119 -10.48 -7.81 32.35
CA ARG A 119 -10.82 -8.53 33.59
C ARG A 119 -10.79 -10.04 33.42
N ILE A 120 -11.37 -10.55 32.32
CA ILE A 120 -11.37 -11.97 31.97
C ILE A 120 -9.93 -12.48 31.80
N ASN A 121 -9.12 -11.78 31.02
CA ASN A 121 -7.73 -12.19 30.78
C ASN A 121 -6.89 -12.15 32.07
N ARG A 122 -7.12 -11.17 32.94
CA ARG A 122 -6.47 -11.11 34.27
C ARG A 122 -6.86 -12.27 35.18
N SER A 123 -8.14 -12.67 35.14
CA SER A 123 -8.57 -13.86 35.93
C SER A 123 -7.88 -15.10 35.40
N LYS A 124 -7.88 -15.32 34.10
CA LYS A 124 -7.17 -16.45 33.45
C LYS A 124 -5.67 -16.46 33.75
N LEU A 125 -5.03 -15.29 33.77
CA LEU A 125 -3.60 -15.17 34.05
C LEU A 125 -3.25 -15.58 35.47
N LYS A 126 -4.15 -15.36 36.45
CA LYS A 126 -3.95 -15.82 37.86
C LYS A 126 -3.97 -17.33 38.00
N ASP A 127 -4.73 -18.00 37.11
CA ASP A 127 -4.89 -19.44 37.11
C ASP A 127 -3.87 -20.16 36.21
N ALA A 128 -3.11 -19.40 35.38
CA ALA A 128 -2.07 -19.92 34.48
C ALA A 128 -0.74 -20.08 35.25
N SER A 129 -0.01 -21.17 34.99
CA SER A 129 1.36 -21.33 35.50
C SER A 129 2.35 -20.55 34.66
N ASP A 130 3.40 -19.97 35.26
CA ASP A 130 4.44 -19.14 34.61
C ASP A 130 5.20 -19.83 33.45
N THR A 131 5.05 -21.15 33.31
CA THR A 131 5.74 -21.96 32.27
C THR A 131 4.89 -22.25 31.06
N ASN A 132 3.70 -21.67 30.96
CA ASN A 132 2.76 -21.97 29.88
C ASN A 132 2.82 -20.86 28.80
N THR A 133 2.87 -21.22 27.50
CA THR A 133 2.78 -20.28 26.36
C THR A 133 1.55 -19.37 26.46
N ASP A 134 0.47 -19.86 27.09
CA ASP A 134 -0.75 -19.09 27.35
C ASP A 134 -0.52 -17.87 28.27
N TYR A 135 0.51 -17.91 29.16
CA TYR A 135 0.83 -16.78 30.04
C TYR A 135 1.28 -15.54 29.27
N ASP A 136 2.24 -15.70 28.36
CA ASP A 136 2.78 -14.60 27.56
C ASP A 136 1.71 -13.99 26.64
N ASP A 137 0.86 -14.83 26.05
CA ASP A 137 -0.24 -14.40 25.20
C ASP A 137 -1.29 -13.62 26.01
N LEU A 138 -1.64 -14.06 27.19
CA LEU A 138 -2.58 -13.37 28.08
C LEU A 138 -2.02 -12.04 28.58
N ASP A 139 -0.74 -12.00 28.97
CA ASP A 139 -0.08 -10.74 29.39
C ASP A 139 0.00 -9.74 28.24
N SER A 140 0.38 -10.18 27.06
CA SER A 140 0.40 -9.36 25.83
C SER A 140 -0.99 -8.82 25.49
N ALA A 141 -2.03 -9.65 25.60
CA ALA A 141 -3.41 -9.24 25.36
C ALA A 141 -3.89 -8.21 26.41
N ILE A 142 -3.49 -8.35 27.68
CA ILE A 142 -3.81 -7.39 28.74
C ILE A 142 -3.12 -6.04 28.47
N ARG A 143 -1.83 -6.03 28.13
CA ARG A 143 -1.08 -4.81 27.80
C ARG A 143 -1.68 -4.10 26.61
N SER A 144 -2.02 -4.84 25.55
CA SER A 144 -2.68 -4.30 24.37
C SER A 144 -4.05 -3.69 24.70
N GLY A 145 -4.82 -4.34 25.58
CA GLY A 145 -6.10 -3.83 26.05
C GLY A 145 -5.96 -2.52 26.83
N TYR A 146 -4.95 -2.40 27.68
CA TYR A 146 -4.66 -1.14 28.39
C TYR A 146 -4.21 -0.03 27.45
N PHE A 147 -3.35 -0.35 26.46
CA PHE A 147 -2.93 0.60 25.44
C PHE A 147 -4.14 1.21 24.70
N LEU A 148 -5.06 0.36 24.24
CA LEU A 148 -6.28 0.81 23.57
C LEU A 148 -7.16 1.66 24.49
N LYS A 149 -7.29 1.26 25.76
CA LYS A 149 -8.08 2.00 26.76
C LYS A 149 -7.47 3.36 27.07
N GLN A 150 -6.15 3.46 27.14
CA GLN A 150 -5.43 4.72 27.34
C GLN A 150 -5.60 5.66 26.15
N GLY A 151 -5.50 5.17 24.91
CA GLY A 151 -5.75 5.98 23.71
C GLY A 151 -7.16 6.55 23.69
N LEU A 152 -8.17 5.72 24.04
CA LEU A 152 -9.55 6.19 24.17
C LEU A 152 -9.72 7.27 25.27
N ALA A 153 -8.99 7.19 26.38
CA ALA A 153 -8.98 8.18 27.43
C ALA A 153 -8.28 9.48 26.96
N ASN A 154 -7.29 9.39 26.11
CA ASN A 154 -6.60 10.51 25.48
C ASN A 154 -7.34 11.08 24.27
N ASN A 155 -8.64 10.83 24.17
CA ASN A 155 -9.52 11.38 23.14
C ASN A 155 -9.34 10.83 21.73
N GLU A 156 -8.61 9.72 21.54
CA GLU A 156 -8.58 9.00 20.28
C GLU A 156 -9.90 8.26 20.05
N ASP A 157 -10.26 8.06 18.78
CA ASP A 157 -11.35 7.19 18.37
C ASP A 157 -10.82 5.78 18.11
N PHE A 158 -11.74 4.82 18.09
CA PHE A 158 -11.45 3.41 17.86
C PHE A 158 -12.04 2.94 16.54
N TYR A 159 -11.24 2.21 15.78
CA TYR A 159 -11.62 1.67 14.48
C TYR A 159 -11.34 0.17 14.40
N TYR A 160 -12.17 -0.53 13.64
CA TYR A 160 -11.80 -1.81 13.05
C TYR A 160 -11.20 -1.55 11.67
N MET A 161 -10.03 -2.11 11.45
CA MET A 161 -9.29 -2.05 10.19
C MET A 161 -9.24 -3.43 9.57
N ASN A 162 -9.44 -3.52 8.26
CA ASN A 162 -9.27 -4.73 7.48
C ASN A 162 -8.53 -4.39 6.19
N LEU A 163 -7.70 -5.29 5.72
CA LEU A 163 -6.95 -5.19 4.48
C LEU A 163 -7.27 -6.41 3.62
N LEU A 164 -7.80 -6.15 2.42
CA LEU A 164 -8.03 -7.15 1.39
C LEU A 164 -7.11 -6.81 0.21
N ILE A 165 -6.45 -7.81 -0.33
CA ILE A 165 -5.53 -7.68 -1.46
C ILE A 165 -6.05 -8.53 -2.60
N THR A 166 -6.26 -7.92 -3.75
CA THR A 166 -6.63 -8.61 -4.98
C THR A 166 -5.41 -8.71 -5.88
N ILE A 167 -5.11 -9.91 -6.35
CA ILE A 167 -4.04 -10.15 -7.31
C ILE A 167 -4.65 -10.68 -8.59
N THR A 168 -4.37 -10.01 -9.71
CA THR A 168 -4.87 -10.34 -11.04
C THR A 168 -3.71 -10.74 -11.95
N ALA A 169 -3.90 -11.78 -12.76
CA ALA A 169 -2.92 -12.24 -13.73
C ALA A 169 -3.57 -12.82 -14.98
N SER A 170 -2.82 -12.88 -16.07
CA SER A 170 -3.28 -13.45 -17.34
C SER A 170 -3.14 -14.99 -17.39
N THR A 171 -2.23 -15.55 -16.58
CA THR A 171 -2.00 -17.00 -16.46
C THR A 171 -2.00 -17.43 -14.99
N LEU A 172 -2.27 -18.71 -14.75
CA LEU A 172 -2.24 -19.27 -13.41
C LEU A 172 -0.83 -19.27 -12.79
N GLU A 173 0.19 -19.49 -13.61
CA GLU A 173 1.59 -19.48 -13.18
C GLU A 173 2.01 -18.08 -12.73
N GLU A 174 1.64 -17.06 -13.51
CA GLU A 174 1.86 -15.67 -13.16
C GLU A 174 1.13 -15.28 -11.87
N LEU A 175 -0.12 -15.74 -11.70
CA LEU A 175 -0.89 -15.50 -10.47
C LEU A 175 -0.16 -16.08 -9.25
N GLN A 176 0.29 -17.33 -9.34
CA GLN A 176 1.01 -17.99 -8.25
C GLN A 176 2.33 -17.28 -7.93
N TRP A 177 3.07 -16.85 -8.95
CA TRP A 177 4.31 -16.09 -8.76
C TRP A 177 4.02 -14.75 -8.05
N ARG A 178 3.03 -13.98 -8.50
CA ARG A 178 2.64 -12.70 -7.89
C ARG A 178 2.19 -12.88 -6.43
N ILE A 179 1.44 -13.94 -6.12
CA ILE A 179 1.03 -14.26 -4.75
C ILE A 179 2.27 -14.51 -3.87
N GLN A 180 3.26 -15.24 -4.36
CA GLN A 180 4.49 -15.50 -3.59
C GLN A 180 5.31 -14.22 -3.38
N GLU A 181 5.43 -13.36 -4.39
CA GLU A 181 6.13 -12.07 -4.25
C GLU A 181 5.42 -11.16 -3.24
N MET A 182 4.08 -11.09 -3.27
CA MET A 182 3.32 -10.32 -2.29
C MET A 182 3.48 -10.90 -0.87
N LYS A 183 3.49 -12.21 -0.70
CA LYS A 183 3.77 -12.84 0.61
C LYS A 183 5.16 -12.47 1.12
N LYS A 184 6.19 -12.53 0.27
CA LYS A 184 7.55 -12.12 0.63
C LYS A 184 7.61 -10.65 1.03
N LEU A 185 6.92 -9.77 0.28
CA LEU A 185 6.85 -8.35 0.59
C LEU A 185 6.26 -8.10 1.99
N LEU A 186 5.14 -8.74 2.33
CA LEU A 186 4.53 -8.59 3.66
C LEU A 186 5.39 -9.20 4.76
N ILE A 187 5.98 -10.37 4.55
CA ILE A 187 6.92 -10.98 5.51
C ILE A 187 8.10 -10.03 5.79
N SER A 188 8.63 -9.34 4.77
CA SER A 188 9.70 -8.33 4.96
C SER A 188 9.27 -7.14 5.82
N GLN A 189 7.97 -6.94 5.99
CA GLN A 189 7.35 -5.92 6.84
C GLN A 189 6.83 -6.48 8.18
N ASP A 190 7.23 -7.68 8.58
CA ASP A 190 6.73 -8.40 9.76
C ASP A 190 5.21 -8.59 9.75
N MET A 191 4.64 -8.89 8.58
CA MET A 191 3.22 -9.17 8.39
C MET A 191 3.00 -10.48 7.66
N ASN A 192 1.89 -11.16 7.97
CA ASN A 192 1.51 -12.41 7.33
C ASN A 192 0.36 -12.18 6.34
N LEU A 193 0.39 -12.88 5.21
CA LEU A 193 -0.64 -12.83 4.19
C LEU A 193 -1.23 -14.21 3.97
N HIS A 194 -2.54 -14.32 4.07
CA HIS A 194 -3.28 -15.56 3.85
C HIS A 194 -4.19 -15.46 2.63
N SER A 195 -4.24 -16.50 1.83
CA SER A 195 -5.20 -16.61 0.75
C SER A 195 -6.59 -16.91 1.31
N CYS A 196 -7.63 -16.32 0.74
CA CYS A 196 -9.02 -16.54 1.12
C CYS A 196 -9.52 -17.89 0.57
N TYR A 197 -8.95 -19.02 1.04
CA TYR A 197 -9.36 -20.35 0.61
C TYR A 197 -10.84 -20.57 0.88
N PHE A 198 -11.57 -21.04 -0.15
CA PHE A 198 -13.03 -21.25 -0.14
C PHE A 198 -13.86 -19.99 0.18
N LEU A 199 -13.25 -18.81 0.12
CA LEU A 199 -13.87 -17.49 0.34
C LEU A 199 -13.57 -16.53 -0.83
N GLN A 200 -13.22 -17.04 -1.98
CA GLN A 200 -12.85 -16.23 -3.15
C GLN A 200 -14.04 -15.42 -3.68
N GLU A 201 -15.24 -16.00 -3.69
CA GLU A 201 -16.49 -15.28 -4.03
C GLU A 201 -16.74 -14.10 -3.09
N GLN A 202 -16.58 -14.32 -1.77
CA GLN A 202 -16.71 -13.26 -0.77
C GLN A 202 -15.61 -12.20 -0.95
N GLY A 203 -14.40 -12.60 -1.34
CA GLY A 203 -13.31 -11.71 -1.72
C GLY A 203 -13.71 -10.83 -2.91
N PHE A 204 -14.19 -11.43 -3.99
CA PHE A 204 -14.67 -10.71 -5.17
C PHE A 204 -15.77 -9.69 -4.82
N LEU A 205 -16.81 -10.10 -4.12
CA LEU A 205 -17.91 -9.21 -3.74
C LEU A 205 -17.46 -8.07 -2.83
N SER A 206 -16.41 -8.31 -2.02
CA SER A 206 -15.86 -7.30 -1.11
C SER A 206 -14.90 -6.34 -1.81
N SER A 207 -14.23 -6.75 -2.89
CA SER A 207 -13.33 -5.88 -3.67
C SER A 207 -14.06 -4.91 -4.60
N LEU A 208 -15.37 -5.13 -4.82
CA LEU A 208 -16.17 -4.17 -5.58
C LEU A 208 -16.27 -2.85 -4.80
N PRO A 209 -16.28 -1.68 -5.48
CA PRO A 209 -16.27 -0.36 -4.84
C PRO A 209 -17.62 0.00 -4.19
N LEU A 210 -18.19 -0.95 -3.45
CA LEU A 210 -19.47 -0.85 -2.72
C LEU A 210 -19.25 -0.58 -1.22
N ALA A 211 -17.99 -0.47 -0.77
CA ALA A 211 -17.62 -0.31 0.64
C ALA A 211 -18.21 -1.38 1.57
N ASN A 212 -18.41 -2.59 1.07
CA ASN A 212 -19.02 -3.70 1.80
C ASN A 212 -18.05 -4.87 1.93
N LEU A 213 -17.55 -5.11 3.14
CA LEU A 213 -16.70 -6.27 3.44
C LEU A 213 -17.54 -7.42 3.97
N ASP A 214 -17.39 -8.61 3.40
CA ASP A 214 -18.09 -9.81 3.88
C ASP A 214 -17.82 -10.09 5.36
N LYS A 215 -18.83 -10.57 6.07
CA LYS A 215 -18.76 -10.79 7.53
C LYS A 215 -17.71 -11.85 7.94
N LYS A 216 -17.45 -12.86 7.10
CA LYS A 216 -16.42 -13.89 7.38
C LYS A 216 -15.03 -13.29 7.20
N LEU A 217 -14.78 -12.57 6.09
CA LEU A 217 -13.52 -11.87 5.84
C LEU A 217 -13.26 -10.81 6.92
N PHE A 218 -14.28 -10.03 7.30
CA PHE A 218 -14.18 -9.08 8.40
C PHE A 218 -13.70 -9.73 9.71
N LYS A 219 -14.28 -10.87 10.08
CA LYS A 219 -13.89 -11.56 11.32
C LYS A 219 -12.47 -12.11 11.29
N LEU A 220 -12.02 -12.58 10.12
CA LEU A 220 -10.70 -13.16 9.93
C LEU A 220 -9.59 -12.11 9.95
N SER A 221 -9.83 -10.92 9.36
CA SER A 221 -8.79 -9.91 9.14
C SER A 221 -8.90 -8.67 10.03
N LYS A 222 -9.88 -8.61 10.91
CA LYS A 222 -10.16 -7.45 11.75
C LYS A 222 -9.00 -7.10 12.68
N ARG A 223 -8.46 -5.89 12.57
CA ARG A 223 -7.47 -5.31 13.48
C ARG A 223 -8.06 -4.13 14.25
N ASN A 224 -7.79 -4.07 15.54
CA ASN A 224 -8.16 -2.93 16.40
C ASN A 224 -7.12 -1.83 16.26
N VAL A 225 -7.53 -0.62 15.89
CA VAL A 225 -6.63 0.53 15.76
C VAL A 225 -7.23 1.78 16.37
N LEU A 226 -6.37 2.66 16.89
CA LEU A 226 -6.72 4.00 17.35
C LEU A 226 -6.57 5.00 16.20
N THR A 227 -6.99 6.25 16.41
CA THR A 227 -6.89 7.33 15.40
C THR A 227 -5.47 7.47 14.86
N SER A 228 -4.46 7.44 15.72
CA SER A 228 -3.04 7.52 15.33
C SER A 228 -2.61 6.38 14.43
N GLY A 229 -3.04 5.14 14.75
CA GLY A 229 -2.80 3.97 13.92
C GLY A 229 -3.53 4.03 12.58
N ALA A 230 -4.78 4.49 12.57
CA ALA A 230 -5.55 4.69 11.34
C ALA A 230 -4.92 5.77 10.43
N ALA A 231 -4.46 6.88 11.02
CA ALA A 231 -3.76 7.93 10.28
C ALA A 231 -2.43 7.44 9.67
N SER A 232 -1.73 6.55 10.36
CA SER A 232 -0.50 5.93 9.85
C SER A 232 -0.73 5.04 8.62
N CYS A 233 -1.97 4.61 8.38
CA CYS A 233 -2.34 3.84 7.20
C CYS A 233 -2.52 4.67 5.93
N TYR A 234 -2.42 6.01 6.00
CA TYR A 234 -2.51 6.86 4.80
C TYR A 234 -1.40 6.51 3.81
N PRO A 235 -1.73 6.02 2.59
CA PRO A 235 -0.73 5.46 1.68
C PRO A 235 -0.04 6.51 0.81
N PHE A 236 -0.61 7.71 0.66
CA PHE A 236 -0.13 8.73 -0.26
C PHE A 236 0.91 9.64 0.40
N VAL A 237 1.98 9.03 0.95
CA VAL A 237 3.04 9.73 1.70
C VAL A 237 4.28 10.02 0.87
N SER A 238 4.33 9.50 -0.36
CA SER A 238 5.46 9.70 -1.26
C SER A 238 4.97 10.02 -2.66
N TYR A 239 5.78 10.81 -3.36
CA TYR A 239 5.55 11.20 -4.73
C TYR A 239 6.44 10.36 -5.66
N SER A 240 5.90 9.89 -6.77
CA SER A 240 6.66 9.21 -7.81
C SER A 240 7.14 10.22 -8.85
N ILE A 241 8.44 10.26 -9.11
CA ILE A 241 9.06 11.09 -10.14
C ILE A 241 9.60 10.13 -11.20
N CYS A 242 8.91 10.04 -12.34
CA CYS A 242 9.29 9.17 -13.43
C CYS A 242 9.02 9.88 -14.78
N ASP A 243 9.97 10.68 -15.20
CA ASP A 243 9.89 11.42 -16.45
C ASP A 243 10.39 10.54 -17.61
N ASP A 244 9.74 10.61 -18.77
CA ASP A 244 10.03 9.75 -19.93
C ASP A 244 11.48 9.88 -20.44
N ASN A 245 12.04 11.08 -20.40
CA ASN A 245 13.39 11.39 -20.90
C ASN A 245 14.41 11.71 -19.81
N GLY A 246 14.09 11.43 -18.54
CA GLY A 246 14.94 11.74 -17.41
C GLY A 246 16.19 10.85 -17.28
N ILE A 247 17.06 11.19 -16.36
CA ILE A 247 18.11 10.30 -15.86
C ILE A 247 17.67 9.63 -14.57
N LEU A 248 18.09 8.39 -14.36
CA LEU A 248 17.79 7.67 -13.11
C LEU A 248 18.63 8.27 -11.97
N PHE A 249 18.00 8.82 -10.95
CA PHE A 249 18.64 9.29 -9.72
C PHE A 249 18.82 8.16 -8.70
N GLY A 250 17.85 7.29 -8.57
CA GLY A 250 17.88 6.17 -7.61
C GLY A 250 16.51 5.49 -7.47
N VAL A 251 16.32 4.84 -6.33
CA VAL A 251 15.05 4.21 -5.94
C VAL A 251 14.51 4.95 -4.72
N ASN A 252 13.24 5.31 -4.76
CA ASN A 252 12.56 5.95 -3.63
C ASN A 252 12.37 4.92 -2.49
N LYS A 253 12.91 5.20 -1.31
CA LYS A 253 12.84 4.30 -0.16
C LYS A 253 11.42 4.11 0.41
N HIS A 254 10.51 5.01 0.12
CA HIS A 254 9.16 4.99 0.69
C HIS A 254 8.16 4.18 -0.12
N ASN A 255 8.33 4.14 -1.44
CA ASN A 255 7.39 3.46 -2.34
C ASN A 255 8.07 2.53 -3.36
N ASN A 256 9.36 2.33 -3.23
CA ASN A 256 10.18 1.47 -4.09
C ASN A 256 10.13 1.83 -5.59
N SER A 257 9.64 3.03 -5.94
CA SER A 257 9.59 3.50 -7.33
C SER A 257 10.95 3.99 -7.80
N LEU A 258 11.20 3.90 -9.10
CA LEU A 258 12.36 4.53 -9.72
C LEU A 258 12.19 6.06 -9.69
N VAL A 259 13.29 6.77 -9.34
CA VAL A 259 13.35 8.23 -9.41
C VAL A 259 14.08 8.60 -10.69
N ILE A 260 13.30 8.93 -11.71
CA ILE A 260 13.79 9.37 -13.04
C ILE A 260 13.33 10.80 -13.24
N ALA A 261 14.26 11.73 -13.44
CA ALA A 261 13.92 13.14 -13.63
C ALA A 261 14.61 13.71 -14.88
N ASP A 262 13.85 14.42 -15.70
CA ASP A 262 14.37 15.23 -16.79
C ASP A 262 14.50 16.69 -16.35
N ILE A 263 15.65 17.01 -15.77
CA ILE A 263 15.93 18.37 -15.25
C ILE A 263 15.91 19.46 -16.31
N PHE A 264 15.93 19.09 -17.60
CA PHE A 264 15.89 20.03 -18.70
C PHE A 264 14.47 20.25 -19.28
N ASP A 265 13.46 19.51 -18.77
CA ASP A 265 12.08 19.75 -19.19
C ASP A 265 11.53 21.05 -18.56
N SER A 266 11.50 22.10 -19.36
CA SER A 266 11.00 23.43 -18.96
C SER A 266 9.49 23.44 -18.61
N ARG A 267 8.73 22.41 -18.99
CA ARG A 267 7.31 22.27 -18.63
C ARG A 267 7.13 21.88 -17.17
N GLN A 268 8.11 21.13 -16.62
CA GLN A 268 8.08 20.68 -15.23
C GLN A 268 8.95 21.54 -14.32
N TYR A 269 10.13 21.95 -14.79
CA TYR A 269 11.13 22.66 -13.99
C TYR A 269 11.38 24.06 -14.55
N LYS A 270 11.28 25.09 -13.70
CA LYS A 270 11.51 26.50 -14.09
C LYS A 270 12.95 26.77 -14.55
N ASN A 271 13.91 26.00 -14.03
CA ASN A 271 15.33 26.03 -14.42
C ASN A 271 15.96 24.66 -14.12
N SER A 272 17.10 24.39 -14.75
CA SER A 272 17.85 23.13 -14.63
C SER A 272 19.00 23.19 -13.61
N ASN A 273 19.04 24.20 -12.73
CA ASN A 273 20.09 24.32 -11.72
C ASN A 273 19.86 23.33 -10.59
N ILE A 274 20.91 22.57 -10.23
CA ILE A 274 20.89 21.61 -9.14
C ILE A 274 21.93 21.97 -8.10
N CYS A 275 21.57 22.00 -6.84
CA CYS A 275 22.48 22.16 -5.71
C CYS A 275 22.52 20.86 -4.88
N ILE A 276 23.71 20.24 -4.73
CA ILE A 276 23.90 19.02 -3.94
C ILE A 276 24.61 19.36 -2.63
N LEU A 277 23.87 19.32 -1.54
CA LEU A 277 24.35 19.63 -0.20
C LEU A 277 24.47 18.36 0.66
N GLY A 278 25.44 18.34 1.56
CA GLY A 278 25.63 17.23 2.50
C GLY A 278 26.93 17.34 3.29
N CYS A 279 27.02 16.61 4.39
CA CYS A 279 28.24 16.53 5.22
C CYS A 279 29.42 15.89 4.46
N SER A 280 30.62 15.98 4.99
CA SER A 280 31.78 15.25 4.45
C SER A 280 31.50 13.74 4.50
N GLY A 281 31.87 13.02 3.44
CA GLY A 281 31.61 11.58 3.33
C GLY A 281 30.16 11.17 2.92
N ALA A 282 29.21 12.10 2.76
CA ALA A 282 27.82 11.81 2.41
C ALA A 282 27.60 11.37 0.95
N GLY A 283 28.66 11.19 0.15
CA GLY A 283 28.54 10.69 -1.23
C GLY A 283 28.25 11.77 -2.29
N LYS A 284 28.40 13.07 -1.99
CA LYS A 284 28.17 14.16 -2.97
C LYS A 284 28.91 13.97 -4.29
N THR A 285 30.21 13.71 -4.23
CA THR A 285 31.05 13.50 -5.43
C THR A 285 30.61 12.27 -6.21
N PHE A 286 30.26 11.19 -5.53
CA PHE A 286 29.71 9.98 -6.16
C PHE A 286 28.40 10.27 -6.88
N THR A 287 27.50 11.03 -6.27
CA THR A 287 26.23 11.44 -6.88
C THR A 287 26.47 12.26 -8.15
N MET A 288 27.37 13.26 -8.09
CA MET A 288 27.73 14.09 -9.24
C MET A 288 28.34 13.25 -10.37
N GLN A 289 29.27 12.34 -10.08
CA GLN A 289 29.84 11.43 -11.07
C GLN A 289 28.78 10.55 -11.72
N THR A 290 27.89 9.97 -10.92
CA THR A 290 26.80 9.11 -11.41
C THR A 290 25.85 9.87 -12.33
N MET A 291 25.48 11.10 -11.97
CA MET A 291 24.65 11.98 -12.81
C MET A 291 25.35 12.31 -14.12
N ALA A 292 26.62 12.73 -14.08
CA ALA A 292 27.42 13.05 -15.25
C ALA A 292 27.51 11.86 -16.23
N LEU A 293 27.80 10.66 -15.72
CA LEU A 293 27.88 9.44 -16.53
C LEU A 293 26.52 9.08 -17.15
N ARG A 294 25.43 9.22 -16.40
CA ARG A 294 24.06 8.94 -16.90
C ARG A 294 23.64 9.96 -17.97
N MET A 295 23.94 11.25 -17.77
CA MET A 295 23.72 12.28 -18.77
C MET A 295 24.53 12.00 -20.04
N ARG A 296 25.79 11.65 -19.91
CA ARG A 296 26.66 11.32 -21.06
C ARG A 296 26.15 10.12 -21.85
N ARG A 297 25.63 9.09 -21.18
CA ARG A 297 25.00 7.94 -21.85
C ARG A 297 23.77 8.32 -22.67
N LYS A 298 23.07 9.38 -22.33
CA LYS A 298 21.94 9.96 -23.10
C LYS A 298 22.40 10.91 -24.21
N GLY A 299 23.70 11.06 -24.44
CA GLY A 299 24.25 11.96 -25.45
C GLY A 299 24.39 13.42 -25.02
N ILE A 300 24.08 13.73 -23.75
CA ILE A 300 24.23 15.09 -23.23
C ILE A 300 25.71 15.40 -23.06
N GLN A 301 26.15 16.56 -23.57
CA GLN A 301 27.53 17.04 -23.39
C GLN A 301 27.71 17.52 -21.94
N VAL A 302 28.73 17.02 -21.26
CA VAL A 302 28.99 17.31 -19.84
C VAL A 302 30.36 17.95 -19.68
N PHE A 303 30.43 19.11 -19.03
CA PHE A 303 31.67 19.80 -18.66
C PHE A 303 31.79 19.77 -17.12
N ILE A 304 32.95 19.34 -16.61
CA ILE A 304 33.19 19.26 -15.18
C ILE A 304 34.29 20.29 -14.82
N ILE A 305 33.92 21.22 -13.96
CA ILE A 305 34.86 22.20 -13.40
C ILE A 305 35.09 21.84 -11.94
N ALA A 306 36.25 21.32 -11.62
CA ALA A 306 36.63 20.86 -10.27
C ALA A 306 37.97 21.47 -9.82
N PRO A 307 38.00 22.71 -9.30
CA PRO A 307 39.23 23.47 -9.05
C PRO A 307 40.23 22.79 -8.11
N LEU A 308 39.74 22.06 -7.11
CA LEU A 308 40.57 21.43 -6.07
C LEU A 308 40.57 19.89 -6.11
N LYS A 309 39.66 19.25 -6.85
CA LYS A 309 39.42 17.82 -6.81
C LYS A 309 39.30 17.17 -8.20
N GLY A 310 39.91 17.74 -9.20
CA GLY A 310 39.83 17.30 -10.61
C GLY A 310 40.20 15.83 -10.81
N HIS A 311 41.18 15.32 -10.06
CA HIS A 311 41.63 13.93 -10.13
C HIS A 311 40.53 12.93 -9.72
N GLU A 312 39.55 13.30 -8.87
CA GLU A 312 38.45 12.44 -8.49
C GLU A 312 37.57 12.09 -9.68
N PHE A 313 37.41 12.99 -10.67
CA PHE A 313 36.59 12.83 -11.86
C PHE A 313 37.33 12.21 -13.05
N TYR A 314 38.66 12.11 -13.01
CA TYR A 314 39.52 11.67 -14.12
C TYR A 314 39.11 10.28 -14.64
N ARG A 315 38.91 9.30 -13.75
CA ARG A 315 38.49 7.94 -14.14
C ARG A 315 37.13 7.93 -14.81
N ALA A 316 36.18 8.68 -14.27
CA ALA A 316 34.82 8.75 -14.84
C ALA A 316 34.87 9.39 -16.22
N ALA A 317 35.57 10.49 -16.42
CA ALA A 317 35.74 11.16 -17.69
C ALA A 317 36.41 10.25 -18.75
N ARG A 318 37.54 9.64 -18.41
CA ARG A 318 38.28 8.76 -19.31
C ARG A 318 37.45 7.54 -19.78
N ASN A 319 36.64 6.98 -18.90
CA ASN A 319 35.80 5.79 -19.24
C ASN A 319 34.66 6.10 -20.23
N VAL A 320 34.33 7.35 -20.44
CA VAL A 320 33.25 7.79 -21.38
C VAL A 320 33.80 8.61 -22.56
N GLY A 321 35.10 8.55 -22.81
CA GLY A 321 35.75 9.19 -23.95
C GLY A 321 36.02 10.69 -23.74
N GLY A 322 36.22 11.11 -22.51
CA GLY A 322 36.63 12.47 -22.13
C GLY A 322 38.14 12.57 -21.88
#